data_058288c505b3c75810a2057a8480bcc5
#
_entry.id   058288c505b3c75810a2057a8480bcc5
#
_cell.length_a   1.000
_cell.length_b   1.000
_cell.length_c   1.000
_cell.angle_alpha   90.00
_cell.angle_beta   90.00
_cell.angle_gamma   90.00
#
_symmetry.space_group_name_H-M   'P 1'
#
loop_
_entity.id
_entity.type
_entity.pdbx_description
1 polymer ?
#
loop_
_entity_poly.entity_id
_entity_poly.type
_entity_poly.pdbx_seq_one_letter_code
_entity_poly.pdbx_strand_id
1 'polypeptide(L)'
;MAERSALMQGTVVASHGRHCVVETPDGQRRICHPRGKKSHAVVGDHVMWQAAPQGQGDEGTIEKVLERRNLFYRQDEIRTKSFAANIDQVLILIAAEPVFSESQLARALITAEATHITPLIALNKSDLVEPFARAWERLQPYR
;
A
#
# COMPACT_ATOMS: atom_id res chain seq x y z
N MET A 1 9.16 20.60 32.82
CA MET A 1 8.31 20.54 31.62
C MET A 1 8.93 19.58 30.65
N ALA A 2 8.22 18.51 30.34
CA ALA A 2 8.67 17.66 29.24
C ALA A 2 8.52 18.45 27.94
N GLU A 3 9.62 18.70 27.27
CA GLU A 3 9.57 19.22 25.91
C GLU A 3 8.76 18.26 25.06
N ARG A 4 7.60 18.70 24.62
CA ARG A 4 6.87 17.95 23.59
C ARG A 4 7.74 17.96 22.34
N SER A 5 8.30 16.82 22.00
CA SER A 5 9.00 16.71 20.73
C SER A 5 8.06 17.18 19.62
N ALA A 6 8.59 18.00 18.72
CA ALA A 6 7.80 18.54 17.62
C ALA A 6 7.27 17.42 16.74
N LEU A 7 6.03 17.57 16.26
CA LEU A 7 5.47 16.67 15.23
C LEU A 7 6.25 16.83 13.94
N MET A 8 6.59 15.71 13.35
CA MET A 8 7.33 15.63 12.10
C MET A 8 6.46 14.94 11.05
N GLN A 9 6.64 15.32 9.80
CA GLN A 9 5.96 14.68 8.69
C GLN A 9 6.77 13.50 8.17
N GLY A 10 6.08 12.43 7.76
CA GLY A 10 6.71 11.27 7.17
C GLY A 10 5.74 10.50 6.30
N THR A 11 6.25 9.48 5.61
CA THR A 11 5.47 8.60 4.75
C THR A 11 5.62 7.17 5.24
N VAL A 12 4.52 6.45 5.34
CA VAL A 12 4.54 5.03 5.70
C VAL A 12 5.03 4.22 4.50
N VAL A 13 6.16 3.54 4.66
CA VAL A 13 6.77 2.72 3.60
C VAL A 13 6.62 1.23 3.84
N ALA A 14 6.26 0.82 5.05
CA ALA A 14 5.95 -0.56 5.38
C ALA A 14 4.99 -0.61 6.56
N SER A 15 4.14 -1.63 6.59
CA SER A 15 3.19 -1.85 7.68
C SER A 15 3.26 -3.31 8.11
N HIS A 16 3.49 -3.55 9.39
CA HIS A 16 3.67 -4.88 9.98
C HIS A 16 2.75 -5.04 11.20
N GLY A 17 1.45 -5.13 10.93
CA GLY A 17 0.48 -5.29 12.02
C GLY A 17 0.39 -4.05 12.91
N ARG A 18 1.03 -4.11 14.07
CA ARG A 18 0.94 -3.05 15.09
C ARG A 18 1.97 -1.94 14.93
N HIS A 19 2.92 -2.06 14.01
CA HIS A 19 3.92 -1.03 13.79
C HIS A 19 4.12 -0.77 12.32
N CYS A 20 4.57 0.43 12.03
CA CYS A 20 4.84 0.89 10.68
C CYS A 20 6.28 1.39 10.60
N VAL A 21 6.85 1.34 9.41
CA VAL A 21 8.10 2.03 9.12
C VAL A 21 7.74 3.35 8.43
N VAL A 22 8.16 4.44 9.04
CA VAL A 22 7.95 5.81 8.54
C VAL A 22 9.26 6.34 7.98
N GLU A 23 9.22 6.81 6.74
CA GLU A 23 10.36 7.45 6.09
C GLU A 23 10.21 8.97 6.19
N THR A 24 11.26 9.61 6.70
CA THR A 24 11.31 11.07 6.80
C THR A 24 11.74 11.70 5.47
N PRO A 25 11.52 13.03 5.26
CA PRO A 25 11.91 13.68 4.01
C PRO A 25 13.41 13.57 3.67
N ASP A 26 14.26 13.41 4.68
CA ASP A 26 15.72 13.20 4.49
C ASP A 26 16.11 11.74 4.25
N GLY A 27 15.12 10.83 4.12
CA GLY A 27 15.34 9.44 3.78
C GLY A 27 15.62 8.51 4.96
N GLN A 28 15.57 8.99 6.18
CA GLN A 28 15.70 8.14 7.36
C GLN A 28 14.42 7.35 7.61
N ARG A 29 14.58 6.14 8.11
CA ARG A 29 13.44 5.25 8.41
C ARG A 29 13.37 5.00 9.91
N ARG A 30 12.15 5.11 10.44
CA ARG A 30 11.87 4.89 11.85
C ARG A 30 10.69 3.96 12.04
N ILE A 31 10.79 3.09 13.05
CA ILE A 31 9.65 2.28 13.47
C ILE A 31 8.73 3.15 14.31
N CYS A 32 7.44 3.21 13.91
CA CYS A 32 6.45 3.99 14.61
C CYS A 32 5.24 3.12 14.94
N HIS A 33 4.62 3.40 16.09
CA HIS A 33 3.39 2.76 16.52
C HIS A 33 2.23 3.74 16.41
N PRO A 34 1.06 3.31 15.90
CA PRO A 34 -0.13 4.15 15.91
C PRO A 34 -0.55 4.47 17.35
N ARG A 35 -0.99 5.69 17.57
CA ARG A 35 -1.58 6.06 18.85
C ARG A 35 -3.03 5.59 18.90
N GLY A 36 -3.34 4.71 19.85
CA GLY A 36 -4.69 4.18 20.03
C GLY A 36 -5.06 3.04 19.07
N LYS A 37 -6.26 2.51 19.26
CA LYS A 37 -6.74 1.33 18.54
C LYS A 37 -7.41 1.66 17.19
N LYS A 38 -7.66 2.92 16.89
CA LYS A 38 -8.50 3.34 15.77
C LYS A 38 -7.77 3.84 14.53
N SER A 39 -6.46 4.10 14.61
CA SER A 39 -5.74 4.61 13.46
C SER A 39 -4.99 3.48 12.77
N HIS A 40 -5.46 3.11 11.59
CA HIS A 40 -4.80 2.14 10.75
C HIS A 40 -4.08 2.86 9.62
N ALA A 41 -2.80 3.17 9.84
CA ALA A 41 -1.95 3.65 8.77
C ALA A 41 -1.60 2.50 7.83
N VAL A 42 -1.62 2.78 6.53
CA VAL A 42 -1.24 1.84 5.49
C VAL A 42 -0.07 2.40 4.69
N VAL A 43 0.58 1.54 3.93
CA VAL A 43 1.68 1.95 3.05
C VAL A 43 1.22 3.07 2.13
N GLY A 44 2.03 4.11 2.00
CA GLY A 44 1.75 5.30 1.21
C GLY A 44 1.10 6.44 1.99
N ASP A 45 0.59 6.19 3.21
CA ASP A 45 0.02 7.26 4.02
C ASP A 45 1.07 8.30 4.38
N HIS A 46 0.67 9.56 4.29
CA HIS A 46 1.42 10.66 4.86
C HIS A 46 0.94 10.87 6.30
N VAL A 47 1.88 10.94 7.23
CA VAL A 47 1.57 10.96 8.66
C VAL A 47 2.31 12.08 9.36
N MET A 48 1.75 12.54 10.47
CA MET A 48 2.48 13.32 11.48
C MET A 48 2.87 12.36 12.60
N TRP A 49 4.14 12.32 12.92
CA TRP A 49 4.67 11.43 13.92
C TRP A 49 5.58 12.16 14.88
N GLN A 50 5.83 11.56 16.02
CA GLN A 50 6.61 12.12 17.11
C GLN A 50 7.65 11.09 17.55
N ALA A 51 8.89 11.52 17.69
CA ALA A 51 9.95 10.67 18.23
C ALA A 51 9.68 10.35 19.70
N ALA A 52 10.16 9.18 20.15
CA ALA A 52 10.12 8.83 21.55
C ALA A 52 10.93 9.85 22.39
N PRO A 53 10.51 10.11 23.64
CA PRO A 53 11.28 10.96 24.51
C PRO A 53 12.71 10.46 24.68
N GLN A 54 13.63 11.37 24.86
CA GLN A 54 15.04 11.05 25.03
C GLN A 54 15.22 10.02 26.18
N GLY A 55 15.90 8.91 25.87
CA GLY A 55 16.12 7.83 26.82
C GLY A 55 15.05 6.71 26.79
N GLN A 56 14.02 6.81 25.95
CA GLN A 56 12.97 5.80 25.84
C GLN A 56 13.01 4.99 24.52
N GLY A 57 14.16 4.94 23.87
CA GLY A 57 14.37 4.17 22.64
C GLY A 57 14.22 5.00 21.37
N ASP A 58 14.31 4.33 20.23
CA ASP A 58 14.34 4.96 18.91
C ASP A 58 12.99 4.90 18.18
N GLU A 59 11.98 4.33 18.81
CA GLU A 59 10.66 4.18 18.20
C GLU A 59 9.85 5.47 18.33
N GLY A 60 9.03 5.73 17.31
CA GLY A 60 8.14 6.88 17.29
C GLY A 60 6.68 6.51 17.44
N THR A 61 5.84 7.53 17.52
CA THR A 61 4.39 7.39 17.58
C THR A 61 3.74 8.16 16.45
N ILE A 62 2.87 7.50 15.68
CA ILE A 62 2.05 8.18 14.67
C ILE A 62 0.90 8.86 15.39
N GLU A 63 0.88 10.19 15.31
CA GLU A 63 -0.15 11.00 15.95
C GLU A 63 -1.36 11.23 15.05
N LYS A 64 -1.13 11.35 13.74
CA LYS A 64 -2.18 11.66 12.77
C LYS A 64 -1.84 11.10 11.40
N VAL A 65 -2.86 10.51 10.76
CA VAL A 65 -2.81 10.16 9.34
C VAL A 65 -3.41 11.33 8.57
N LEU A 66 -2.65 11.87 7.61
CA LEU A 66 -3.10 13.00 6.81
C LEU A 66 -4.11 12.55 5.76
N GLU A 67 -4.84 13.50 5.19
CA GLU A 67 -5.85 13.23 4.17
C GLU A 67 -5.26 12.42 3.02
N ARG A 68 -5.95 11.33 2.67
CA ARG A 68 -5.55 10.45 1.58
C ARG A 68 -6.09 10.97 0.25
N ARG A 69 -5.24 10.98 -0.78
CA ARG A 69 -5.67 11.25 -2.13
C ARG A 69 -6.48 10.09 -2.72
N ASN A 70 -6.07 8.87 -2.40
CA ASN A 70 -6.80 7.65 -2.73
C ASN A 70 -6.46 6.55 -1.74
N LEU A 71 -7.24 5.47 -1.77
CA LEU A 71 -7.03 4.28 -0.95
C LEU A 71 -7.33 3.04 -1.79
N PHE A 72 -6.36 2.16 -1.92
CA PHE A 72 -6.54 0.86 -2.58
C PHE A 72 -6.93 -0.17 -1.54
N TYR A 73 -8.12 -0.74 -1.68
CA TYR A 73 -8.69 -1.65 -0.70
C TYR A 73 -9.44 -2.80 -1.37
N ARG A 74 -9.65 -3.87 -0.61
CA ARG A 74 -10.52 -4.98 -0.95
C ARG A 74 -11.65 -5.03 0.05
N GLN A 75 -12.87 -5.13 -0.44
CA GLN A 75 -14.05 -5.32 0.38
C GLN A 75 -14.65 -6.70 0.08
N ASP A 76 -14.82 -7.51 1.12
CA ASP A 76 -15.65 -8.71 1.08
C ASP A 76 -16.90 -8.50 1.97
N GLU A 77 -17.73 -9.51 2.10
CA GLU A 77 -19.00 -9.40 2.85
C GLU A 77 -18.81 -9.05 4.33
N ILE A 78 -17.65 -9.32 4.89
CA ILE A 78 -17.40 -9.20 6.33
C ILE A 78 -16.36 -8.12 6.64
N ARG A 79 -15.38 -7.91 5.76
CA ARG A 79 -14.22 -7.05 6.04
C ARG A 79 -13.84 -6.18 4.86
N THR A 80 -13.37 -4.99 5.19
CA THR A 80 -12.61 -4.14 4.27
C THR A 80 -11.13 -4.24 4.64
N LYS A 81 -10.30 -4.64 3.68
CA LYS A 81 -8.86 -4.66 3.87
C LYS A 81 -8.23 -3.59 3.01
N SER A 82 -7.61 -2.61 3.66
CA SER A 82 -6.86 -1.56 2.99
C SER A 82 -5.41 -2.02 2.75
N PHE A 83 -4.91 -1.80 1.54
CA PHE A 83 -3.58 -2.23 1.14
C PHE A 83 -2.60 -1.07 1.11
N ALA A 84 -3.00 0.03 0.51
CA ALA A 84 -2.11 1.16 0.32
C ALA A 84 -2.90 2.43 0.02
N ALA A 85 -2.28 3.58 0.25
CA ALA A 85 -2.88 4.90 0.03
C ALA A 85 -1.95 5.77 -0.81
N ASN A 86 -2.50 6.83 -1.40
CA ASN A 86 -1.76 7.83 -2.17
C ASN A 86 -0.96 7.20 -3.32
N ILE A 87 -1.57 6.23 -4.01
CA ILE A 87 -0.96 5.46 -5.08
C ILE A 87 -1.22 6.17 -6.42
N ASP A 88 -0.20 6.26 -7.26
CA ASP A 88 -0.34 6.77 -8.63
C ASP A 88 -0.63 5.65 -9.62
N GLN A 89 -0.06 4.48 -9.39
CA GLN A 89 -0.12 3.35 -10.30
C GLN A 89 -0.13 2.04 -9.53
N VAL A 90 -0.92 1.08 -10.00
CA VAL A 90 -0.92 -0.30 -9.48
C VAL A 90 -0.41 -1.26 -10.53
N LEU A 91 0.62 -2.03 -10.17
CA LEU A 91 1.14 -3.09 -11.01
C LEU A 91 0.43 -4.39 -10.66
N ILE A 92 -0.31 -4.94 -11.61
CA ILE A 92 -1.03 -6.21 -11.47
C ILE A 92 -0.20 -7.29 -12.16
N LEU A 93 0.48 -8.08 -11.35
CA LEU A 93 1.34 -9.15 -11.86
C LEU A 93 0.54 -10.43 -11.98
N ILE A 94 0.42 -10.94 -13.20
CA ILE A 94 -0.16 -12.23 -13.53
C ILE A 94 0.88 -13.08 -14.27
N ALA A 95 0.62 -14.37 -14.41
CA ALA A 95 1.54 -15.29 -15.06
C ALA A 95 0.83 -16.13 -16.13
N ALA A 96 1.61 -16.61 -17.09
CA ALA A 96 1.12 -17.57 -18.08
C ALA A 96 0.67 -18.87 -17.41
N GLU A 97 1.40 -19.31 -16.39
CA GLU A 97 1.04 -20.45 -15.54
C GLU A 97 1.38 -20.20 -14.08
N PRO A 98 0.52 -20.63 -13.14
CA PRO A 98 -0.82 -21.17 -13.34
C PRO A 98 -1.74 -20.16 -14.03
N VAL A 99 -2.78 -20.64 -14.69
CA VAL A 99 -3.74 -19.81 -15.42
C VAL A 99 -4.32 -18.73 -14.50
N PHE A 100 -4.22 -17.46 -14.90
CA PHE A 100 -4.70 -16.37 -14.08
C PHE A 100 -6.23 -16.31 -14.03
N SER A 101 -6.76 -15.78 -12.95
CA SER A 101 -8.20 -15.60 -12.75
C SER A 101 -8.64 -14.28 -13.40
N GLU A 102 -9.50 -14.36 -14.41
CA GLU A 102 -10.08 -13.16 -15.03
C GLU A 102 -10.97 -12.37 -14.07
N SER A 103 -11.66 -13.07 -13.16
CA SER A 103 -12.50 -12.39 -12.17
C SER A 103 -11.68 -11.57 -11.18
N GLN A 104 -10.53 -12.08 -10.74
CA GLN A 104 -9.62 -11.32 -9.87
C GLN A 104 -8.99 -10.14 -10.62
N LEU A 105 -8.60 -10.35 -11.86
CA LEU A 105 -8.06 -9.28 -12.70
C LEU A 105 -9.10 -8.17 -12.89
N ALA A 106 -10.33 -8.54 -13.22
CA ALA A 106 -11.43 -7.58 -13.41
C ALA A 106 -11.70 -6.79 -12.11
N ARG A 107 -11.71 -7.45 -10.96
CA ARG A 107 -11.89 -6.77 -9.67
C ARG A 107 -10.78 -5.77 -9.39
N ALA A 108 -9.54 -6.13 -9.67
CA ALA A 108 -8.40 -5.22 -9.48
C ALA A 108 -8.51 -4.00 -10.41
N LEU A 109 -8.92 -4.20 -11.66
CA LEU A 109 -9.10 -3.12 -12.63
C LEU A 109 -10.27 -2.21 -12.24
N ILE A 110 -11.38 -2.76 -11.77
CA ILE A 110 -12.53 -2.00 -11.29
C ILE A 110 -12.13 -1.14 -10.07
N THR A 111 -11.40 -1.71 -9.14
CA THR A 111 -10.91 -0.97 -7.98
C THR A 111 -9.98 0.16 -8.38
N ALA A 112 -9.07 -0.10 -9.32
CA ALA A 112 -8.16 0.93 -9.83
C ALA A 112 -8.93 2.09 -10.48
N GLU A 113 -9.91 1.77 -11.31
CA GLU A 113 -10.76 2.76 -11.97
C GLU A 113 -11.57 3.59 -10.95
N ALA A 114 -12.21 2.90 -10.00
CA ALA A 114 -13.04 3.57 -8.98
C ALA A 114 -12.24 4.48 -8.06
N THR A 115 -10.98 4.19 -7.85
CA THR A 115 -10.09 4.98 -6.98
C THR A 115 -9.16 5.92 -7.74
N HIS A 116 -9.31 6.03 -9.05
CA HIS A 116 -8.49 6.87 -9.94
C HIS A 116 -7.00 6.53 -9.87
N ILE A 117 -6.70 5.24 -9.85
CA ILE A 117 -5.33 4.70 -9.88
C ILE A 117 -5.10 4.09 -11.26
N THR A 118 -3.97 4.41 -11.89
CA THR A 118 -3.65 3.85 -13.21
C THR A 118 -3.19 2.41 -13.09
N PRO A 119 -3.90 1.43 -13.69
CA PRO A 119 -3.47 0.05 -13.66
C PRO A 119 -2.41 -0.25 -14.73
N LEU A 120 -1.48 -1.10 -14.40
CA LEU A 120 -0.52 -1.67 -15.33
C LEU A 120 -0.51 -3.18 -15.14
N ILE A 121 -0.81 -3.94 -16.20
CA ILE A 121 -0.82 -5.39 -16.16
C ILE A 121 0.53 -5.90 -16.66
N ALA A 122 1.16 -6.78 -15.87
CA ALA A 122 2.39 -7.45 -16.27
C ALA A 122 2.13 -8.95 -16.35
N LEU A 123 2.38 -9.53 -17.53
CA LEU A 123 2.26 -10.96 -17.75
C LEU A 123 3.66 -11.59 -17.69
N ASN A 124 3.88 -12.41 -16.66
CA ASN A 124 5.15 -13.07 -16.39
C ASN A 124 5.24 -14.43 -17.09
N LYS A 125 6.44 -14.99 -17.12
CA LYS A 125 6.79 -16.32 -17.64
C LYS A 125 6.67 -16.42 -19.17
N SER A 126 7.26 -15.43 -19.85
CA SER A 126 7.30 -15.39 -21.32
C SER A 126 8.09 -16.55 -21.95
N ASP A 127 8.92 -17.24 -21.15
CA ASP A 127 9.65 -18.44 -21.55
C ASP A 127 8.72 -19.65 -21.80
N LEU A 128 7.54 -19.65 -21.21
CA LEU A 128 6.50 -20.66 -21.44
C LEU A 128 5.71 -20.28 -22.70
N VAL A 129 6.26 -20.57 -23.87
CA VAL A 129 5.83 -20.02 -25.16
C VAL A 129 4.34 -20.23 -25.44
N GLU A 130 3.87 -21.47 -25.38
CA GLU A 130 2.46 -21.79 -25.66
C GLU A 130 1.50 -21.27 -24.58
N PRO A 131 1.75 -21.53 -23.28
CA PRO A 131 0.91 -20.93 -22.22
C PRO A 131 0.88 -19.41 -22.26
N PHE A 132 2.01 -18.78 -22.56
CA PHE A 132 2.10 -17.33 -22.66
C PHE A 132 1.25 -16.79 -23.83
N ALA A 133 1.29 -17.44 -24.98
CA ALA A 133 0.49 -17.07 -26.14
C ALA A 133 -1.01 -17.13 -25.84
N ARG A 134 -1.46 -18.19 -25.15
CA ARG A 134 -2.86 -18.33 -24.72
C ARG A 134 -3.26 -17.25 -23.71
N ALA A 135 -2.39 -16.96 -22.75
CA ALA A 135 -2.64 -15.91 -21.75
C ALA A 135 -2.70 -14.52 -22.42
N TRP A 136 -1.80 -14.25 -23.34
CA TRP A 136 -1.78 -12.99 -24.09
C TRP A 136 -3.08 -12.78 -24.88
N GLU A 137 -3.60 -13.81 -25.51
CA GLU A 137 -4.86 -13.77 -26.22
C GLU A 137 -6.04 -13.48 -25.28
N ARG A 138 -6.06 -14.11 -24.11
CA ARG A 138 -7.08 -13.87 -23.08
C ARG A 138 -7.05 -12.42 -22.56
N LEU A 139 -5.91 -11.75 -22.62
CA LEU A 139 -5.77 -10.35 -22.21
C LEU A 139 -6.31 -9.35 -23.23
N GLN A 140 -6.71 -9.80 -24.42
CA GLN A 140 -7.14 -8.90 -25.48
C GLN A 140 -8.19 -7.86 -25.04
N PRO A 141 -9.22 -8.18 -24.24
CA PRO A 141 -10.19 -7.18 -23.79
C PRO A 141 -9.61 -6.10 -22.86
N TYR A 142 -8.45 -6.34 -22.31
CA TYR A 142 -7.80 -5.45 -21.31
C TYR A 142 -6.60 -4.67 -21.87
N ARG A 143 -6.26 -4.88 -23.14
CA ARG A 143 -5.12 -4.20 -23.81
C ARG A 143 -5.50 -2.86 -24.39
#